data_e16035103e40e78606e1b72af618e55d
#
_entry.id   e16035103e40e78606e1b72af618e55d
#
_cell.length_a   1.000
_cell.length_b   1.000
_cell.length_c   1.000
_cell.angle_alpha   90.00
_cell.angle_beta   90.00
_cell.angle_gamma   90.00
#
_symmetry.space_group_name_H-M   'P 1'
#
loop_
_entity.id
_entity.type
_entity.pdbx_description
1 polymer ?
#
loop_
_entity_poly.entity_id
_entity_poly.type
_entity_poly.pdbx_seq_one_letter_code
_entity_poly.pdbx_strand_id
1 'polypeptide(L)'
;MSSRWIRVCVAAAAAALFTTGFVLAQQSSVDESKRKVKSKTAPAYPELARRMNVSGKVKIEIIITPDGKVRSTRVIGGHPLLVQACQDAVKEWKFFPAAEETTQVIEFDFHSAN
;
A
#
# COMPACT_ATOMS: atom_id res chain seq x y z
N MET A 1 -11.53 10.29 63.41
CA MET A 1 -10.42 9.63 63.04
C MET A 1 -10.59 8.64 62.02
N SER A 2 -11.68 8.28 61.67
CA SER A 2 -11.81 7.24 60.70
C SER A 2 -11.98 7.74 59.30
N SER A 3 -11.88 8.93 59.09
CA SER A 3 -12.18 9.41 57.78
C SER A 3 -11.00 9.44 56.82
N ARG A 4 -9.86 9.10 57.29
CA ARG A 4 -8.76 9.21 56.43
C ARG A 4 -8.64 8.13 55.46
N TRP A 5 -9.18 7.01 55.71
CA TRP A 5 -8.93 5.97 54.79
C TRP A 5 -9.60 6.12 53.53
N ILE A 6 -10.56 6.89 53.39
CA ILE A 6 -11.29 7.00 52.19
C ILE A 6 -10.55 7.51 51.01
N ARG A 7 -9.61 8.34 51.25
CA ARG A 7 -8.91 8.90 50.16
C ARG A 7 -8.14 7.93 49.39
N VAL A 8 -7.80 6.86 49.93
CA VAL A 8 -6.94 5.95 49.25
C VAL A 8 -7.54 5.33 48.05
N CYS A 9 -8.82 5.16 48.03
CA CYS A 9 -9.42 4.47 46.91
C CYS A 9 -9.46 5.23 45.64
N VAL A 10 -9.37 6.52 45.73
CA VAL A 10 -9.54 7.30 44.52
C VAL A 10 -8.38 7.16 43.57
N ALA A 11 -7.23 6.90 44.08
CA ALA A 11 -6.07 6.92 43.23
C ALA A 11 -6.02 5.79 42.24
N ALA A 12 -6.70 4.72 42.52
CA ALA A 12 -6.58 3.57 41.64
C ALA A 12 -7.34 3.68 40.34
N ALA A 13 -8.29 4.54 40.28
CA ALA A 13 -9.14 4.56 39.09
C ALA A 13 -8.52 5.22 37.91
N ALA A 14 -7.52 6.02 38.10
CA ALA A 14 -7.01 6.78 36.98
C ALA A 14 -6.11 6.01 36.06
N ALA A 15 -5.58 4.93 36.51
CA ALA A 15 -4.55 4.26 35.74
C ALA A 15 -5.07 3.50 34.52
N ALA A 16 -6.32 3.17 34.52
CA ALA A 16 -6.80 2.29 33.47
C ALA A 16 -7.09 2.98 32.15
N LEU A 17 -7.12 4.28 32.14
CA LEU A 17 -7.57 4.97 30.95
C LEU A 17 -6.53 5.17 29.89
N PHE A 18 -5.29 4.98 30.19
CA PHE A 18 -4.27 5.33 29.23
C PHE A 18 -4.03 4.32 28.16
N THR A 19 -4.41 3.10 28.37
CA THR A 19 -4.02 2.08 27.43
C THR A 19 -4.82 2.08 26.16
N THR A 20 -6.00 2.63 26.17
CA THR A 20 -6.85 2.49 25.01
C THR A 20 -6.52 3.44 23.86
N GLY A 21 -6.01 4.60 24.18
CA GLY A 21 -5.74 5.55 23.11
C GLY A 21 -4.53 5.22 22.28
N PHE A 22 -3.72 4.34 22.74
CA PHE A 22 -2.48 4.07 22.07
C PHE A 22 -2.63 3.26 20.81
N VAL A 23 -3.60 2.40 20.75
CA VAL A 23 -3.75 1.50 19.61
C VAL A 23 -4.24 2.22 18.39
N LEU A 24 -5.05 3.23 18.55
CA LEU A 24 -5.62 3.91 17.39
C LEU A 24 -4.61 4.69 16.57
N ALA A 25 -3.58 5.17 17.20
CA ALA A 25 -2.59 5.96 16.49
C ALA A 25 -1.78 5.15 15.49
N GLN A 26 -1.65 3.88 15.72
CA GLN A 26 -0.84 3.08 14.83
C GLN A 26 -1.52 2.72 13.52
N GLN A 27 -2.82 2.72 13.50
CA GLN A 27 -3.52 2.33 12.30
C GLN A 27 -3.56 3.42 11.25
N SER A 28 -3.55 4.65 11.66
CA SER A 28 -3.65 5.73 10.69
C SER A 28 -2.36 5.98 9.94
N SER A 29 -1.24 5.55 10.46
CA SER A 29 0.04 5.83 9.81
C SER A 29 0.29 4.96 8.58
N VAL A 30 -0.42 3.85 8.45
CA VAL A 30 -0.19 2.95 7.33
C VAL A 30 -0.68 3.52 6.02
N ASP A 31 -1.80 4.22 6.06
CA ASP A 31 -2.41 4.71 4.83
C ASP A 31 -1.71 5.92 4.24
N GLU A 32 -0.94 6.61 5.03
CA GLU A 32 -0.27 7.82 4.55
C GLU A 32 0.98 7.56 3.74
N SER A 33 1.46 6.33 3.74
CA SER A 33 2.70 6.02 3.04
C SER A 33 2.52 5.87 1.54
N LYS A 34 1.31 5.68 1.06
CA LYS A 34 1.07 5.48 -0.35
C LYS A 34 0.79 6.78 -1.07
N ARG A 35 1.41 6.95 -2.23
CA ARG A 35 1.20 8.12 -3.06
C ARG A 35 -0.09 7.95 -3.84
N LYS A 36 -0.89 9.00 -3.94
CA LYS A 36 -2.13 8.95 -4.72
C LYS A 36 -1.85 8.93 -6.20
N VAL A 37 -2.63 8.15 -6.94
CA VAL A 37 -2.49 8.02 -8.37
C VAL A 37 -3.30 9.12 -9.06
N LYS A 38 -2.65 9.82 -9.99
CA LYS A 38 -3.30 10.83 -10.78
C LYS A 38 -3.88 10.24 -12.05
N SER A 39 -3.16 9.33 -12.67
CA SER A 39 -3.56 8.73 -13.93
C SER A 39 -3.00 7.31 -13.99
N LYS A 40 -3.82 6.35 -14.36
CA LYS A 40 -3.45 4.96 -14.48
C LYS A 40 -3.62 4.48 -15.90
N THR A 41 -2.75 3.57 -16.32
CA THR A 41 -2.89 2.86 -17.58
C THR A 41 -3.04 1.39 -17.25
N ALA A 42 -4.10 0.76 -17.74
CA ALA A 42 -4.31 -0.66 -17.53
C ALA A 42 -3.33 -1.46 -18.38
N PRO A 43 -2.73 -2.53 -17.81
CA PRO A 43 -1.84 -3.36 -18.61
C PRO A 43 -2.63 -4.14 -19.65
N ALA A 44 -2.06 -4.26 -20.84
CA ALA A 44 -2.67 -5.07 -21.88
C ALA A 44 -2.44 -6.54 -21.59
N TYR A 45 -3.46 -7.35 -21.75
CA TYR A 45 -3.31 -8.80 -21.58
C TYR A 45 -2.58 -9.33 -22.80
N PRO A 46 -1.35 -9.85 -22.67
CA PRO A 46 -0.61 -10.30 -23.85
C PRO A 46 -1.34 -11.42 -24.57
N GLU A 47 -1.33 -11.38 -25.88
CA GLU A 47 -2.04 -12.36 -26.65
C GLU A 47 -1.51 -13.78 -26.41
N LEU A 48 -0.21 -13.91 -26.32
CA LEU A 48 0.39 -15.20 -26.04
C LEU A 48 -0.06 -15.75 -24.70
N ALA A 49 -0.11 -14.91 -23.68
CA ALA A 49 -0.57 -15.33 -22.37
C ALA A 49 -2.03 -15.77 -22.43
N ARG A 50 -2.83 -15.05 -23.21
CA ARG A 50 -4.23 -15.39 -23.33
C ARG A 50 -4.42 -16.74 -24.00
N ARG A 51 -3.66 -17.02 -25.06
CA ARG A 51 -3.72 -18.28 -25.75
C ARG A 51 -3.29 -19.45 -24.89
N MET A 52 -2.34 -19.20 -24.00
CA MET A 52 -1.83 -20.25 -23.13
C MET A 52 -2.57 -20.33 -21.81
N ASN A 53 -3.63 -19.53 -21.66
CA ASN A 53 -4.43 -19.49 -20.42
C ASN A 53 -3.58 -19.14 -19.21
N VAL A 54 -2.61 -18.27 -19.38
CA VAL A 54 -1.78 -17.81 -18.27
C VAL A 54 -2.54 -16.71 -17.53
N SER A 55 -2.70 -16.90 -16.24
CA SER A 55 -3.36 -15.90 -15.39
C SER A 55 -2.60 -15.82 -14.08
N GLY A 56 -3.02 -14.92 -13.22
CA GLY A 56 -2.41 -14.79 -11.91
C GLY A 56 -2.08 -13.37 -11.56
N LYS A 57 -1.35 -13.22 -10.47
CA LYS A 57 -1.02 -11.91 -9.93
C LYS A 57 0.42 -11.54 -10.22
N VAL A 58 0.63 -10.26 -10.49
CA VAL A 58 1.95 -9.71 -10.73
C VAL A 58 2.18 -8.61 -9.70
N LYS A 59 3.31 -8.64 -9.02
CA LYS A 59 3.70 -7.60 -8.07
C LYS A 59 4.94 -6.90 -8.59
N ILE A 60 4.86 -5.58 -8.63
CA ILE A 60 5.97 -4.76 -9.10
C ILE A 60 6.21 -3.65 -8.09
N GLU A 61 7.46 -3.50 -7.69
CA GLU A 61 7.86 -2.39 -6.85
C GLU A 61 8.26 -1.24 -7.74
N ILE A 62 7.73 -0.07 -7.48
CA ILE A 62 8.05 1.11 -8.28
C ILE A 62 8.63 2.19 -7.39
N ILE A 63 9.48 3.00 -7.99
CA ILE A 63 10.03 4.18 -7.34
C ILE A 63 9.44 5.39 -8.04
N ILE A 64 8.77 6.25 -7.29
CA ILE A 64 8.06 7.40 -7.80
C ILE A 64 8.83 8.66 -7.43
N THR A 65 9.12 9.48 -8.44
CA THR A 65 9.85 10.73 -8.21
C THR A 65 8.97 11.74 -7.48
N PRO A 66 9.57 12.79 -6.91
CA PRO A 66 8.75 13.81 -6.26
C PRO A 66 7.71 14.45 -7.17
N ASP A 67 7.99 14.58 -8.47
CA ASP A 67 7.03 15.16 -9.38
C ASP A 67 5.99 14.18 -9.89
N GLY A 68 6.01 12.92 -9.42
CA GLY A 68 4.93 11.99 -9.70
C GLY A 68 5.14 11.03 -10.83
N LYS A 69 6.35 10.92 -11.34
CA LYS A 69 6.66 9.99 -12.43
C LYS A 69 7.28 8.72 -11.90
N VAL A 70 7.06 7.61 -12.61
CA VAL A 70 7.69 6.36 -12.24
C VAL A 70 9.13 6.37 -12.74
N ARG A 71 10.06 6.33 -11.80
CA ARG A 71 11.47 6.39 -12.12
C ARG A 71 12.03 5.04 -12.51
N SER A 72 11.63 4.01 -11.78
CA SER A 72 12.12 2.67 -12.05
C SER A 72 11.12 1.64 -11.54
N THR A 73 11.26 0.42 -12.03
CA THR A 73 10.39 -0.69 -11.64
C THR A 73 11.26 -1.89 -11.32
N ARG A 74 10.80 -2.71 -10.37
CA ARG A 74 11.47 -3.94 -10.02
C ARG A 74 10.41 -5.00 -9.81
N VAL A 75 10.55 -6.14 -10.48
CA VAL A 75 9.58 -7.21 -10.39
C VAL A 75 9.79 -7.98 -9.09
N ILE A 76 8.73 -8.10 -8.31
CA ILE A 76 8.77 -8.89 -7.10
C ILE A 76 8.30 -10.31 -7.40
N GLY A 77 7.27 -10.46 -8.22
CA GLY A 77 6.78 -11.78 -8.59
C GLY A 77 5.75 -11.70 -9.69
N GLY A 78 5.52 -12.83 -10.35
CA GLY A 78 4.53 -12.94 -11.41
C GLY A 78 5.06 -13.76 -12.58
N HIS A 79 4.14 -14.13 -13.46
CA HIS A 79 4.50 -14.91 -14.64
C HIS A 79 5.21 -14.00 -15.66
N PRO A 80 6.31 -14.46 -16.26
CA PRO A 80 7.08 -13.61 -17.17
C PRO A 80 6.26 -13.01 -18.32
N LEU A 81 5.30 -13.74 -18.87
CA LEU A 81 4.49 -13.23 -19.95
C LEU A 81 3.62 -12.05 -19.51
N LEU A 82 3.24 -12.00 -18.24
CA LEU A 82 2.41 -10.93 -17.73
C LEU A 82 3.23 -9.76 -17.20
N VAL A 83 4.44 -10.04 -16.75
CA VAL A 83 5.29 -9.04 -16.11
C VAL A 83 5.62 -7.90 -17.07
N GLN A 84 5.93 -8.23 -18.32
CA GLN A 84 6.31 -7.22 -19.29
C GLN A 84 5.17 -6.22 -19.52
N ALA A 85 3.96 -6.73 -19.65
CA ALA A 85 2.80 -5.88 -19.86
C ALA A 85 2.59 -4.94 -18.66
N CYS A 86 2.80 -5.46 -17.45
CA CYS A 86 2.65 -4.66 -16.25
C CYS A 86 3.70 -3.58 -16.16
N GLN A 87 4.94 -3.89 -16.48
CA GLN A 87 6.01 -2.90 -16.44
C GLN A 87 5.75 -1.78 -17.45
N ASP A 88 5.31 -2.14 -18.64
CA ASP A 88 5.02 -1.14 -19.65
C ASP A 88 3.89 -0.21 -19.22
N ALA A 89 2.85 -0.78 -18.63
CA ALA A 89 1.72 0.02 -18.18
C ALA A 89 2.10 0.95 -17.04
N VAL A 90 2.84 0.43 -16.08
CA VAL A 90 3.20 1.20 -14.90
C VAL A 90 4.10 2.38 -15.23
N LYS A 91 4.93 2.25 -16.25
CA LYS A 91 5.79 3.34 -16.66
C LYS A 91 5.01 4.57 -17.11
N GLU A 92 3.78 4.37 -17.56
CA GLU A 92 2.95 5.47 -18.00
C GLU A 92 2.06 6.04 -16.90
N TRP A 93 2.07 5.42 -15.73
CA TRP A 93 1.28 5.92 -14.61
C TRP A 93 1.82 7.26 -14.13
N LYS A 94 0.91 8.11 -13.68
CA LYS A 94 1.27 9.40 -13.10
C LYS A 94 0.70 9.47 -11.70
N PHE A 95 1.47 10.07 -10.81
CA PHE A 95 1.08 10.22 -9.42
C PHE A 95 1.07 11.70 -9.07
N PHE A 96 0.39 12.04 -7.99
CA PHE A 96 0.41 13.41 -7.51
C PHE A 96 1.78 13.71 -6.92
N PRO A 97 2.25 14.96 -7.07
CA PRO A 97 3.57 15.33 -6.53
C PRO A 97 3.64 15.19 -5.03
N ALA A 98 4.82 14.97 -4.53
CA ALA A 98 5.10 14.90 -3.11
C ALA A 98 6.49 15.47 -2.86
N ALA A 99 6.80 15.68 -1.58
CA ALA A 99 8.07 16.28 -1.22
C ALA A 99 9.25 15.37 -1.47
N GLU A 100 9.03 14.06 -1.40
CA GLU A 100 10.12 13.10 -1.48
C GLU A 100 9.78 11.96 -2.40
N GLU A 101 10.83 11.26 -2.83
CA GLU A 101 10.69 10.04 -3.61
C GLU A 101 9.98 8.97 -2.79
N THR A 102 9.13 8.19 -3.42
CA THR A 102 8.33 7.17 -2.75
C THR A 102 8.56 5.81 -3.41
N THR A 103 8.67 4.77 -2.61
CA THR A 103 8.72 3.40 -3.09
C THR A 103 7.40 2.73 -2.74
N GLN A 104 6.79 2.08 -3.72
CA GLN A 104 5.47 1.52 -3.55
C GLN A 104 5.34 0.24 -4.36
N VAL A 105 4.55 -0.72 -3.85
CA VAL A 105 4.30 -1.98 -4.54
C VAL A 105 2.92 -1.93 -5.17
N ILE A 106 2.85 -2.29 -6.44
CA ILE A 106 1.61 -2.36 -7.20
C ILE A 106 1.33 -3.81 -7.53
N GLU A 107 0.10 -4.25 -7.32
CA GLU A 107 -0.30 -5.60 -7.64
C GLU A 107 -1.32 -5.57 -8.77
N PHE A 108 -1.12 -6.40 -9.78
CA PHE A 108 -2.06 -6.57 -10.89
C PHE A 108 -2.58 -7.99 -10.87
N ASP A 109 -3.83 -8.14 -11.21
CA ASP A 109 -4.49 -9.45 -11.22
C ASP A 109 -5.02 -9.72 -12.62
N PHE A 110 -4.50 -10.75 -13.27
CA PHE A 110 -4.90 -11.13 -14.61
C PHE A 110 -5.79 -12.34 -14.57
N HIS A 111 -6.94 -12.24 -15.18
CA HIS A 111 -7.86 -13.36 -15.27
C HIS A 111 -8.12 -13.69 -16.71
N SER A 112 -8.09 -14.98 -17.01
CA SER A 112 -8.46 -15.46 -18.33
C SER A 112 -9.95 -15.28 -18.52
N ALA A 113 -10.35 -14.69 -19.61
CA ALA A 113 -11.75 -14.37 -19.86
C ALA A 113 -12.43 -15.52 -20.58
N ASN A 114 -12.68 -16.58 -19.92
CA ASN A 114 -13.37 -17.67 -20.58
C ASN A 114 -14.67 -17.95 -19.98
#